data_ac1c17af3d0e335b1e3c15b4912451d4
#
_entry.id   ac1c17af3d0e335b1e3c15b4912451d4
#
_cell.length_a   1.000
_cell.length_b   1.000
_cell.length_c   1.000
_cell.angle_alpha   90.00
_cell.angle_beta   90.00
_cell.angle_gamma   90.00
#
_symmetry.space_group_name_H-M   'P 1'
#
loop_
_entity.id
_entity.type
_entity.pdbx_description
1 polymer ?
#
loop_
_entity_poly.entity_id
_entity_poly.type
_entity_poly.pdbx_seq_one_letter_code
_entity_poly.pdbx_strand_id
1 'polypeptide(L)'
;MPRPSFSCRYAKSSVEHAICADPVLAAKDRRMALLYERAGGSRYGPVDPSQSGWVAARNRCGRVHDEALERCLHRAYDDRVAELSLQ
;
A
#
# COMPACT_ATOMS: atom_id res chain seq x y z
N MET A 1 -12.73 10.26 7.62
CA MET A 1 -12.41 9.07 6.82
C MET A 1 -10.89 8.85 6.78
N PRO A 2 -10.41 7.61 6.93
CA PRO A 2 -8.98 7.36 6.79
C PRO A 2 -8.49 7.74 5.40
N ARG A 3 -7.27 8.25 5.34
CA ARG A 3 -6.61 8.59 4.08
C ARG A 3 -5.37 7.71 3.93
N PRO A 4 -5.05 7.26 2.71
CA PRO A 4 -3.81 6.54 2.48
C PRO A 4 -2.59 7.46 2.61
N SER A 5 -1.39 6.89 2.49
CA SER A 5 -0.13 7.63 2.60
C SER A 5 0.15 8.55 1.41
N PHE A 6 -0.62 8.39 0.33
CA PHE A 6 -0.50 9.23 -0.87
C PHE A 6 -1.79 10.05 -1.06
N SER A 7 -1.72 11.07 -1.91
CA SER A 7 -2.88 11.94 -2.16
C SER A 7 -3.82 11.27 -3.17
N CYS A 8 -5.07 11.03 -2.74
CA CYS A 8 -6.10 10.47 -3.61
C CYS A 8 -6.48 11.42 -4.76
N ARG A 9 -6.18 12.69 -4.61
CA ARG A 9 -6.40 13.69 -5.66
C ARG A 9 -5.62 13.35 -6.93
N TYR A 10 -4.46 12.70 -6.78
CA TYR A 10 -3.60 12.35 -7.91
C TYR A 10 -3.62 10.86 -8.23
N ALA A 11 -4.59 10.12 -7.70
CA ALA A 11 -4.73 8.71 -8.02
C ALA A 11 -4.99 8.52 -9.51
N LYS A 12 -4.24 7.62 -10.14
CA LYS A 12 -4.32 7.37 -11.59
C LYS A 12 -4.64 5.91 -11.91
N SER A 13 -4.03 4.97 -11.20
CA SER A 13 -4.20 3.55 -11.48
C SER A 13 -5.46 2.98 -10.82
N SER A 14 -5.92 1.83 -11.31
CA SER A 14 -7.03 1.12 -10.67
C SER A 14 -6.70 0.73 -9.24
N VAL A 15 -5.42 0.39 -8.96
CA VAL A 15 -4.94 0.08 -7.62
C VAL A 15 -5.08 1.29 -6.71
N GLU A 16 -4.60 2.45 -7.13
CA GLU A 16 -4.68 3.68 -6.33
C GLU A 16 -6.12 4.08 -6.08
N HIS A 17 -6.98 4.00 -7.09
CA HIS A 17 -8.40 4.31 -6.93
C HIS A 17 -9.08 3.35 -5.96
N ALA A 18 -8.76 2.05 -6.01
CA ALA A 18 -9.32 1.07 -5.10
C ALA A 18 -8.92 1.35 -3.64
N ILE A 19 -7.65 1.71 -3.41
CA ILE A 19 -7.15 2.05 -2.08
C ILE A 19 -7.88 3.30 -1.55
N CYS A 20 -8.08 4.30 -2.40
CA CYS A 20 -8.74 5.54 -2.00
C CYS A 20 -10.24 5.35 -1.74
N ALA A 21 -10.88 4.43 -2.45
CA ALA A 21 -12.31 4.17 -2.32
C ALA A 21 -12.68 3.33 -1.11
N ASP A 22 -11.74 2.53 -0.58
CA ASP A 22 -11.99 1.63 0.54
C ASP A 22 -11.30 2.16 1.80
N PRO A 23 -12.08 2.62 2.83
CA PRO A 23 -11.49 3.15 4.06
C PRO A 23 -10.59 2.15 4.78
N VAL A 24 -10.87 0.85 4.68
CA VAL A 24 -10.05 -0.19 5.32
C VAL A 24 -8.71 -0.31 4.59
N LEU A 25 -8.71 -0.29 3.26
CA LEU A 25 -7.46 -0.31 2.49
C LEU A 25 -6.64 0.96 2.71
N ALA A 26 -7.29 2.11 2.77
CA ALA A 26 -6.61 3.38 3.04
C ALA A 26 -5.94 3.36 4.41
N ALA A 27 -6.61 2.81 5.43
CA ALA A 27 -6.04 2.67 6.76
C ALA A 27 -4.86 1.70 6.79
N LYS A 28 -4.95 0.59 6.06
CA LYS A 28 -3.85 -0.38 5.96
C LYS A 28 -2.64 0.24 5.26
N ASP A 29 -2.86 1.00 4.20
CA ASP A 29 -1.78 1.69 3.50
C ASP A 29 -1.07 2.67 4.43
N ARG A 30 -1.81 3.46 5.19
CA ARG A 30 -1.24 4.41 6.14
C ARG A 30 -0.44 3.70 7.23
N ARG A 31 -0.97 2.61 7.77
CA ARG A 31 -0.28 1.81 8.77
C ARG A 31 1.03 1.24 8.23
N MET A 32 1.00 0.70 7.01
CA MET A 32 2.19 0.18 6.35
C MET A 32 3.25 1.28 6.21
N ALA A 33 2.86 2.47 5.79
CA ALA A 33 3.79 3.59 5.61
C ALA A 33 4.43 4.00 6.94
N LEU A 34 3.67 4.03 8.03
CA LEU A 34 4.20 4.35 9.36
C LEU A 34 5.20 3.28 9.83
N LEU A 35 4.89 2.02 9.62
CA LEU A 35 5.79 0.92 9.99
C LEU A 35 7.07 0.95 9.15
N TYR A 36 6.96 1.28 7.88
CA TYR A 36 8.11 1.44 7.01
C TYR A 36 9.04 2.55 7.52
N GLU A 37 8.49 3.71 7.89
CA GLU A 37 9.26 4.80 8.45
C GLU A 37 9.96 4.39 9.75
N ARG A 38 9.26 3.67 10.63
CA ARG A 38 9.84 3.18 11.91
C ARG A 38 10.96 2.16 11.69
N ALA A 39 10.88 1.41 10.60
CA ALA A 39 11.92 0.44 10.25
C ALA A 39 13.13 1.08 9.58
N GLY A 40 13.17 2.41 9.50
CA GLY A 40 14.27 3.15 8.90
C GLY A 40 14.04 3.60 7.48
N GLY A 41 12.85 3.36 6.93
CA GLY A 41 12.48 3.84 5.60
C GLY A 41 12.32 5.35 5.57
N SER A 42 12.41 5.93 4.39
CA SER A 42 12.28 7.37 4.22
C SER A 42 11.15 7.70 3.25
N ARG A 43 10.33 8.67 3.66
CA ARG A 43 9.27 9.20 2.81
C ARG A 43 9.84 10.07 1.69
N TYR A 44 10.96 10.73 1.93
CA TYR A 44 11.53 11.75 1.05
C TYR A 44 12.86 11.37 0.44
N GLY A 45 13.43 10.25 0.83
CA GLY A 45 14.70 9.77 0.31
C GLY A 45 14.51 8.69 -0.76
N PRO A 46 15.62 8.12 -1.25
CA PRO A 46 15.53 6.99 -2.16
C PRO A 46 14.78 5.83 -1.51
N VAL A 47 13.87 5.22 -2.25
CA VAL A 47 13.11 4.06 -1.78
C VAL A 47 14.03 2.84 -1.84
N ASP A 48 14.14 2.09 -0.75
CA ASP A 48 14.97 0.90 -0.75
C ASP A 48 14.37 -0.21 -1.63
N PRO A 49 15.20 -1.16 -2.11
CA PRO A 49 14.72 -2.20 -3.03
C PRO A 49 13.58 -3.06 -2.48
N SER A 50 13.53 -3.29 -1.16
CA SER A 50 12.47 -4.12 -0.58
C SER A 50 11.12 -3.41 -0.67
N GLN A 51 11.09 -2.10 -0.44
CA GLN A 51 9.86 -1.32 -0.54
C GLN A 51 9.43 -1.15 -1.99
N SER A 52 10.34 -0.85 -2.91
CA SER A 52 9.97 -0.72 -4.33
C SER A 52 9.53 -2.06 -4.92
N GLY A 53 10.11 -3.17 -4.47
CA GLY A 53 9.67 -4.50 -4.87
C GLY A 53 8.26 -4.79 -4.38
N TRP A 54 7.95 -4.41 -3.13
CA TRP A 54 6.60 -4.57 -2.60
C TRP A 54 5.58 -3.71 -3.35
N VAL A 55 5.92 -2.45 -3.63
CA VAL A 55 5.04 -1.56 -4.40
C VAL A 55 4.74 -2.16 -5.78
N ALA A 56 5.75 -2.71 -6.46
CA ALA A 56 5.56 -3.37 -7.74
C ALA A 56 4.63 -4.58 -7.61
N ALA A 57 4.80 -5.37 -6.53
CA ALA A 57 3.94 -6.53 -6.27
C ALA A 57 2.49 -6.09 -6.00
N ARG A 58 2.30 -5.04 -5.19
CA ARG A 58 0.98 -4.45 -4.95
C ARG A 58 0.32 -4.02 -6.27
N ASN A 59 1.08 -3.35 -7.11
CA ASN A 59 0.55 -2.82 -8.37
C ASN A 59 0.15 -3.93 -9.35
N ARG A 60 0.71 -5.14 -9.22
CA ARG A 60 0.27 -6.28 -10.02
C ARG A 60 -1.17 -6.70 -9.72
N CYS A 61 -1.72 -6.30 -8.58
CA CYS A 61 -3.14 -6.51 -8.28
C CYS A 61 -4.04 -5.84 -9.33
N GLY A 62 -3.55 -4.82 -10.03
CA GLY A 62 -4.30 -4.15 -11.08
C GLY A 62 -4.62 -5.01 -12.30
N ARG A 63 -4.10 -6.25 -12.36
CA ARG A 63 -4.41 -7.22 -13.42
C ARG A 63 -5.78 -7.86 -13.24
N VAL A 64 -6.34 -7.78 -12.06
CA VAL A 64 -7.69 -8.29 -11.76
C VAL A 64 -8.59 -7.12 -11.38
N HIS A 65 -9.89 -7.37 -11.25
CA HIS A 65 -10.89 -6.32 -11.06
C HIS A 65 -11.80 -6.62 -9.88
N ASP A 66 -12.51 -5.59 -9.42
CA ASP A 66 -13.59 -5.69 -8.44
C ASP A 66 -13.16 -6.42 -7.15
N GLU A 67 -13.89 -7.42 -6.73
CA GLU A 67 -13.59 -8.14 -5.48
C GLU A 67 -12.24 -8.82 -5.51
N ALA A 68 -11.81 -9.34 -6.66
CA ALA A 68 -10.50 -9.97 -6.79
C ALA A 68 -9.38 -8.94 -6.58
N LEU A 69 -9.54 -7.73 -7.10
CA LEU A 69 -8.61 -6.63 -6.87
C LEU A 69 -8.55 -6.29 -5.38
N GLU A 70 -9.70 -6.16 -4.73
CA GLU A 70 -9.74 -5.84 -3.30
C GLU A 70 -9.06 -6.92 -2.46
N ARG A 71 -9.34 -8.21 -2.73
CA ARG A 71 -8.69 -9.31 -2.00
C ARG A 71 -7.19 -9.34 -2.19
N CYS A 72 -6.74 -9.07 -3.41
CA CYS A 72 -5.32 -9.00 -3.72
C CYS A 72 -4.65 -7.89 -2.91
N LEU A 73 -5.26 -6.72 -2.86
CA LEU A 73 -4.73 -5.57 -2.12
C LEU A 73 -4.70 -5.81 -0.62
N HIS A 74 -5.78 -6.36 -0.05
CA HIS A 74 -5.80 -6.69 1.38
C HIS A 74 -4.67 -7.65 1.74
N ARG A 75 -4.45 -8.68 0.93
CA ARG A 75 -3.36 -9.64 1.15
C ARG A 75 -2.00 -8.96 1.07
N ALA A 76 -1.79 -8.12 0.05
CA ALA A 76 -0.52 -7.44 -0.12
C ALA A 76 -0.18 -6.56 1.09
N TYR A 77 -1.15 -5.80 1.58
CA TYR A 77 -0.95 -4.95 2.75
C TYR A 77 -0.78 -5.75 4.03
N ASP A 78 -1.60 -6.77 4.24
CA ASP A 78 -1.51 -7.59 5.45
C ASP A 78 -0.14 -8.27 5.54
N ASP A 79 0.36 -8.80 4.43
CA ASP A 79 1.68 -9.43 4.38
C ASP A 79 2.79 -8.42 4.65
N ARG A 80 2.71 -7.22 4.07
CA ARG A 80 3.73 -6.20 4.27
C ARG A 80 3.74 -5.65 5.70
N VAL A 81 2.56 -5.42 6.27
CA VAL A 81 2.44 -4.99 7.66
C VAL A 81 3.05 -6.03 8.59
N ALA A 82 2.79 -7.32 8.34
CA ALA A 82 3.39 -8.40 9.13
C ALA A 82 4.91 -8.39 9.02
N GLU A 83 5.46 -8.27 7.81
CA GLU A 83 6.92 -8.20 7.59
C GLU A 83 7.55 -7.03 8.35
N LEU A 84 6.98 -5.84 8.21
CA LEU A 84 7.52 -4.63 8.83
C LEU A 84 7.39 -4.67 10.35
N SER A 85 6.38 -5.37 10.88
CA SER A 85 6.17 -5.50 12.32
C SER A 85 7.20 -6.41 12.99
N LEU A 86 7.93 -7.22 12.22
CA LEU A 86 8.97 -8.10 12.73
C LEU A 86 10.34 -7.43 12.83
N GLN A 87 10.46 -6.20 12.38
CA GLN A 87 11.71 -5.47 12.39
C GLN A 87 11.90 -4.64 13.65
#